data_1e2060f3d42eaa9d35f9dd19af9f7b2f
#
_entry.id   1e2060f3d42eaa9d35f9dd19af9f7b2f
#
_cell.length_a   1.000
_cell.length_b   1.000
_cell.length_c   1.000
_cell.angle_alpha   90.00
_cell.angle_beta   90.00
_cell.angle_gamma   90.00
#
_symmetry.space_group_name_H-M   'P 1'
#
loop_
_entity.id
_entity.type
_entity.pdbx_description
1 polymer ?
#
loop_
_entity_poly.entity_id
_entity_poly.type
_entity_poly.pdbx_seq_one_letter_code
_entity_poly.pdbx_strand_id
1 'polypeptide(L)'
;MAEEGQGSTGVLRAGVAVAGITVLGAFGPALGLSSAWIVVAVGGALVTLSVDAATWQGMGGHILAEALPGGQERLRRIAVHEAGHVLIAEEEQLPVQQVLVGTLACVRAGLRSSGATEFTVPDSVRMPLEDLRRWSRVLQAGIAAETVVFGQARGGADDRALLGRLWGLSGHDVATAQREQ
;
A
#
# COMPACT_ATOMS: atom_id res chain seq x y z
N MET A 1 -18.66 7.27 -3.82
CA MET A 1 -18.06 7.35 -5.18
C MET A 1 -16.56 7.02 -5.20
N ALA A 2 -15.99 6.43 -4.15
CA ALA A 2 -14.55 6.06 -4.10
C ALA A 2 -14.25 4.56 -4.29
N GLU A 3 -15.25 3.70 -4.37
CA GLU A 3 -15.06 2.25 -4.56
C GLU A 3 -14.86 1.83 -6.03
N GLU A 4 -15.25 2.65 -7.00
CA GLU A 4 -15.12 2.30 -8.43
C GLU A 4 -13.66 2.28 -8.93
N GLY A 5 -12.73 2.98 -8.30
CA GLY A 5 -11.34 3.06 -8.75
C GLY A 5 -10.49 1.81 -8.46
N GLN A 6 -10.77 1.07 -7.40
CA GLN A 6 -10.00 -0.13 -7.06
C GLN A 6 -10.44 -1.36 -7.86
N GLY A 7 -11.73 -1.46 -8.19
CA GLY A 7 -12.26 -2.52 -9.05
C GLY A 7 -11.68 -2.47 -10.46
N SER A 8 -11.55 -1.29 -11.05
CA SER A 8 -11.09 -1.11 -12.44
C SER A 8 -9.62 -1.50 -12.65
N THR A 9 -8.74 -1.21 -11.68
CA THR A 9 -7.32 -1.58 -11.76
C THR A 9 -7.09 -3.08 -11.56
N GLY A 10 -7.89 -3.73 -10.73
CA GLY A 10 -7.87 -5.18 -10.55
C GLY A 10 -8.32 -5.92 -11.82
N VAL A 11 -9.42 -5.48 -12.40
CA VAL A 11 -9.96 -6.03 -13.66
C VAL A 11 -8.97 -5.83 -14.81
N LEU A 12 -8.34 -4.65 -14.91
CA LEU A 12 -7.34 -4.39 -15.96
C LEU A 12 -6.12 -5.33 -15.82
N ARG A 13 -5.61 -5.53 -14.60
CA ARG A 13 -4.49 -6.44 -14.34
C ARG A 13 -4.84 -7.89 -14.65
N ALA A 14 -6.01 -8.34 -14.25
CA ALA A 14 -6.51 -9.67 -14.61
C ALA A 14 -6.65 -9.82 -16.12
N GLY A 15 -7.19 -8.82 -16.81
CA GLY A 15 -7.31 -8.78 -18.26
C GLY A 15 -5.96 -8.87 -18.98
N VAL A 16 -4.95 -8.12 -18.51
CA VAL A 16 -3.59 -8.17 -19.07
C VAL A 16 -2.94 -9.54 -18.84
N ALA A 17 -3.13 -10.15 -17.67
CA ALA A 17 -2.61 -11.48 -17.38
C ALA A 17 -3.26 -12.54 -18.28
N VAL A 18 -4.58 -12.52 -18.42
CA VAL A 18 -5.33 -13.44 -19.32
C VAL A 18 -4.91 -13.23 -20.76
N ALA A 19 -4.82 -12.00 -21.24
CA ALA A 19 -4.35 -11.70 -22.60
C ALA A 19 -2.93 -12.23 -22.84
N GLY A 20 -2.01 -12.02 -21.90
CA GLY A 20 -0.63 -12.54 -21.96
C GLY A 20 -0.58 -14.07 -22.05
N ILE A 21 -1.36 -14.77 -21.22
CA ILE A 21 -1.48 -16.24 -21.26
C ILE A 21 -2.05 -16.70 -22.60
N THR A 22 -3.07 -16.03 -23.09
CA THR A 22 -3.71 -16.36 -24.38
C THR A 22 -2.74 -16.17 -25.55
N VAL A 23 -2.01 -15.06 -25.57
CA VAL A 23 -0.98 -14.79 -26.60
C VAL A 23 0.15 -15.83 -26.53
N LEU A 24 0.62 -16.15 -25.32
CA LEU A 24 1.66 -17.17 -25.14
C LEU A 24 1.18 -18.56 -25.61
N GLY A 25 -0.07 -18.91 -25.30
CA GLY A 25 -0.68 -20.17 -25.74
C GLY A 25 -0.86 -20.26 -27.26
N ALA A 26 -1.30 -19.15 -27.90
CA ALA A 26 -1.57 -19.10 -29.32
C ALA A 26 -0.29 -19.04 -30.18
N PHE A 27 0.69 -18.25 -29.77
CA PHE A 27 1.91 -17.96 -30.55
C PHE A 27 3.15 -18.69 -30.06
N GLY A 28 3.16 -19.20 -28.82
CA GLY A 28 4.29 -19.94 -28.25
C GLY A 28 4.80 -21.09 -29.11
N PRO A 29 3.91 -21.95 -29.66
CA PRO A 29 4.33 -23.03 -30.56
C PRO A 29 4.99 -22.50 -31.84
N ALA A 30 4.54 -21.39 -32.39
CA ALA A 30 5.16 -20.75 -33.57
C ALA A 30 6.56 -20.17 -33.25
N LEU A 31 6.84 -19.88 -31.98
CA LEU A 31 8.16 -19.45 -31.47
C LEU A 31 9.03 -20.63 -31.02
N GLY A 32 8.61 -21.87 -31.28
CA GLY A 32 9.35 -23.09 -30.88
C GLY A 32 9.16 -23.50 -29.42
N LEU A 33 8.24 -22.86 -28.68
CA LEU A 33 7.90 -23.27 -27.31
C LEU A 33 6.92 -24.44 -27.37
N SER A 34 7.25 -25.56 -26.72
CA SER A 34 6.30 -26.67 -26.64
C SER A 34 5.12 -26.31 -25.73
N SER A 35 3.92 -26.76 -26.09
CA SER A 35 2.70 -26.52 -25.30
C SER A 35 2.84 -27.00 -23.84
N ALA A 36 3.61 -28.07 -23.62
CA ALA A 36 3.89 -28.58 -22.27
C ALA A 36 4.64 -27.57 -21.42
N TRP A 37 5.66 -26.90 -21.95
CA TRP A 37 6.40 -25.87 -21.24
C TRP A 37 5.54 -24.62 -20.94
N ILE A 38 4.65 -24.27 -21.87
CA ILE A 38 3.70 -23.18 -21.65
C ILE A 38 2.75 -23.49 -20.48
N VAL A 39 2.21 -24.71 -20.44
CA VAL A 39 1.34 -25.16 -19.34
C VAL A 39 2.10 -25.17 -18.01
N VAL A 40 3.33 -25.67 -17.99
CA VAL A 40 4.17 -25.70 -16.78
C VAL A 40 4.48 -24.27 -16.28
N ALA A 41 4.85 -23.36 -17.18
CA ALA A 41 5.16 -21.97 -16.83
C ALA A 41 3.94 -21.22 -16.29
N VAL A 42 2.79 -21.33 -16.98
CA VAL A 42 1.55 -20.68 -16.56
C VAL A 42 1.03 -21.30 -15.25
N GLY A 43 1.00 -22.63 -15.16
CA GLY A 43 0.57 -23.33 -13.95
C GLY A 43 1.47 -23.00 -12.75
N GLY A 44 2.78 -22.99 -12.96
CA GLY A 44 3.75 -22.60 -11.94
C GLY A 44 3.55 -21.15 -11.47
N ALA A 45 3.34 -20.21 -12.41
CA ALA A 45 3.08 -18.82 -12.08
C ALA A 45 1.77 -18.66 -11.26
N LEU A 46 0.70 -19.34 -11.66
CA LEU A 46 -0.58 -19.32 -10.94
C LEU A 46 -0.44 -19.89 -9.52
N VAL A 47 0.26 -21.02 -9.36
CA VAL A 47 0.52 -21.61 -8.04
C VAL A 47 1.34 -20.65 -7.19
N THR A 48 2.41 -20.06 -7.72
CA THR A 48 3.27 -19.12 -7.00
C THR A 48 2.47 -17.88 -6.55
N LEU A 49 1.65 -17.30 -7.42
CA LEU A 49 0.78 -16.16 -7.08
C LEU A 49 -0.28 -16.53 -6.03
N SER A 50 -0.83 -17.74 -6.11
CA SER A 50 -1.82 -18.22 -5.14
C SER A 50 -1.19 -18.44 -3.76
N VAL A 51 0.01 -19.01 -3.72
CA VAL A 51 0.77 -19.19 -2.47
C VAL A 51 1.17 -17.83 -1.90
N ASP A 52 1.68 -16.90 -2.72
CA ASP A 52 2.02 -15.54 -2.29
C ASP A 52 0.80 -14.83 -1.69
N ALA A 53 -0.36 -14.90 -2.37
CA ALA A 53 -1.59 -14.31 -1.86
C ALA A 53 -2.05 -14.93 -0.54
N ALA A 54 -1.94 -16.25 -0.39
CA ALA A 54 -2.40 -16.97 0.79
C ALA A 54 -1.45 -16.82 2.00
N THR A 55 -0.13 -16.77 1.77
CA THR A 55 0.89 -16.77 2.83
C THR A 55 1.46 -15.39 3.11
N TRP A 56 1.71 -14.60 2.08
CA TRP A 56 2.38 -13.30 2.15
C TRP A 56 1.47 -12.12 1.78
N GLN A 57 0.17 -12.35 1.66
CA GLN A 57 -0.83 -11.32 1.31
C GLN A 57 -0.48 -10.56 0.02
N GLY A 58 0.18 -11.22 -0.94
CA GLY A 58 0.57 -10.64 -2.21
C GLY A 58 1.86 -9.79 -2.18
N MET A 59 2.65 -9.84 -1.10
CA MET A 59 3.90 -9.06 -1.00
C MET A 59 4.91 -9.37 -2.10
N GLY A 60 5.04 -10.64 -2.52
CA GLY A 60 5.89 -11.01 -3.65
C GLY A 60 5.45 -10.34 -4.95
N GLY A 61 4.15 -10.27 -5.20
CA GLY A 61 3.59 -9.53 -6.32
C GLY A 61 3.88 -8.02 -6.25
N HIS A 62 3.88 -7.43 -5.05
CA HIS A 62 4.26 -6.03 -4.87
C HIS A 62 5.75 -5.79 -5.15
N ILE A 63 6.64 -6.65 -4.63
CA ILE A 63 8.09 -6.58 -4.90
C ILE A 63 8.36 -6.69 -6.41
N LEU A 64 7.70 -7.63 -7.09
CA LEU A 64 7.82 -7.78 -8.53
C LEU A 64 7.33 -6.53 -9.28
N ALA A 65 6.21 -5.96 -8.87
CA ALA A 65 5.68 -4.73 -9.48
C ALA A 65 6.60 -3.53 -9.28
N GLU A 66 7.37 -3.49 -8.19
CA GLU A 66 8.38 -2.44 -7.93
C GLU A 66 9.65 -2.65 -8.78
N ALA A 67 9.98 -3.89 -9.14
CA ALA A 67 11.13 -4.22 -9.98
C ALA A 67 10.87 -4.07 -11.50
N LEU A 68 9.60 -4.05 -11.92
CA LEU A 68 9.21 -3.94 -13.32
C LEU A 68 9.19 -2.48 -13.81
N PRO A 69 9.14 -2.23 -15.13
CA PRO A 69 8.94 -0.90 -15.70
C PRO A 69 7.72 -0.20 -15.07
N GLY A 70 7.90 1.02 -14.59
CA GLY A 70 6.89 1.75 -13.81
C GLY A 70 7.00 1.60 -12.29
N GLY A 71 7.82 0.68 -11.78
CA GLY A 71 8.06 0.49 -10.36
C GLY A 71 8.68 1.70 -9.68
N GLN A 72 9.55 2.44 -10.39
CA GLN A 72 10.14 3.68 -9.87
C GLN A 72 9.10 4.76 -9.56
N GLU A 73 8.07 4.90 -10.40
CA GLU A 73 7.00 5.85 -10.13
C GLU A 73 6.16 5.42 -8.93
N ARG A 74 5.96 4.10 -8.75
CA ARG A 74 5.33 3.55 -7.57
C ARG A 74 6.14 3.85 -6.31
N LEU A 75 7.44 3.57 -6.33
CA LEU A 75 8.36 3.87 -5.21
C LEU A 75 8.41 5.36 -4.91
N ARG A 76 8.42 6.22 -5.93
CA ARG A 76 8.35 7.67 -5.75
C ARG A 76 7.06 8.11 -5.06
N ARG A 77 5.90 7.52 -5.40
CA ARG A 77 4.65 7.81 -4.72
C ARG A 77 4.69 7.41 -3.26
N ILE A 78 5.20 6.20 -2.96
CA ILE A 78 5.39 5.73 -1.59
C ILE A 78 6.31 6.69 -0.84
N ALA A 79 7.45 7.08 -1.43
CA ALA A 79 8.40 8.00 -0.81
C ALA A 79 7.77 9.36 -0.49
N VAL A 80 6.95 9.91 -1.39
CA VAL A 80 6.23 11.17 -1.16
C VAL A 80 5.21 11.02 -0.03
N HIS A 81 4.50 9.90 0.01
CA HIS A 81 3.55 9.58 1.07
C HIS A 81 4.23 9.55 2.44
N GLU A 82 5.29 8.75 2.58
CA GLU A 82 6.05 8.63 3.83
C GLU A 82 6.72 9.96 4.22
N ALA A 83 7.24 10.72 3.23
CA ALA A 83 7.78 12.06 3.50
C ALA A 83 6.73 13.03 4.05
N GLY A 84 5.47 12.90 3.64
CA GLY A 84 4.37 13.67 4.21
C GLY A 84 4.19 13.41 5.69
N HIS A 85 4.20 12.14 6.10
CA HIS A 85 4.15 11.75 7.51
C HIS A 85 5.31 12.32 8.32
N VAL A 86 6.54 12.21 7.80
CA VAL A 86 7.74 12.74 8.46
C VAL A 86 7.65 14.24 8.65
N LEU A 87 7.29 14.98 7.60
CA LEU A 87 7.23 16.45 7.64
C LEU A 87 6.27 16.95 8.73
N ILE A 88 5.07 16.39 8.79
CA ILE A 88 4.08 16.81 9.77
C ILE A 88 4.41 16.26 11.17
N ALA A 89 5.02 15.07 11.27
CA ALA A 89 5.50 14.56 12.54
C ALA A 89 6.59 15.45 13.18
N GLU A 90 7.52 15.98 12.37
CA GLU A 90 8.51 16.93 12.83
C GLU A 90 7.87 18.23 13.31
N GLU A 91 6.89 18.78 12.58
CA GLU A 91 6.14 19.97 12.98
C GLU A 91 5.37 19.73 14.30
N GLU A 92 4.77 18.57 14.46
CA GLU A 92 4.03 18.15 15.64
C GLU A 92 4.93 17.65 16.79
N GLN A 93 6.24 17.62 16.60
CA GLN A 93 7.22 17.12 17.57
C GLN A 93 6.99 15.64 17.97
N LEU A 94 6.49 14.85 17.04
CA LEU A 94 6.32 13.40 17.22
C LEU A 94 7.59 12.68 16.71
N PRO A 95 8.29 11.90 17.56
CA PRO A 95 9.54 11.28 17.16
C PRO A 95 9.30 10.16 16.14
N VAL A 96 9.92 10.30 14.98
CA VAL A 96 9.97 9.26 13.93
C VAL A 96 11.13 8.32 14.25
N GLN A 97 10.88 7.02 14.32
CA GLN A 97 11.90 6.00 14.56
C GLN A 97 12.59 5.58 13.27
N GLN A 98 11.82 5.26 12.25
CA GLN A 98 12.34 4.92 10.92
C GLN A 98 11.31 5.17 9.83
N VAL A 99 11.83 5.32 8.62
CA VAL A 99 11.03 5.46 7.40
C VAL A 99 11.45 4.37 6.42
N LEU A 100 10.49 3.60 5.94
CA LEU A 100 10.70 2.51 5.01
C LEU A 100 9.98 2.80 3.69
N VAL A 101 10.69 2.70 2.59
CA VAL A 101 10.16 2.91 1.24
C VAL A 101 10.36 1.66 0.41
N GLY A 102 9.28 1.11 -0.11
CA GLY A 102 9.28 -0.10 -0.91
C GLY A 102 8.98 -1.36 -0.10
N THR A 103 8.29 -2.28 -0.76
CA THR A 103 7.81 -3.53 -0.16
C THR A 103 8.96 -4.38 0.41
N LEU A 104 10.10 -4.44 -0.29
CA LEU A 104 11.24 -5.22 0.19
C LEU A 104 11.83 -4.69 1.49
N ALA A 105 11.89 -3.35 1.65
CA ALA A 105 12.35 -2.72 2.89
C ALA A 105 11.41 -3.05 4.05
N CYS A 106 10.11 -2.93 3.84
CA CYS A 106 9.09 -3.26 4.83
C CYS A 106 9.13 -4.74 5.24
N VAL A 107 9.20 -5.65 4.28
CA VAL A 107 9.28 -7.11 4.55
C VAL A 107 10.54 -7.46 5.37
N ARG A 108 11.69 -6.85 5.06
CA ARG A 108 12.93 -7.04 5.85
C ARG A 108 12.80 -6.54 7.29
N ALA A 109 11.99 -5.52 7.52
CA ALA A 109 11.64 -5.01 8.84
C ALA A 109 10.51 -5.80 9.52
N GLY A 110 9.99 -6.86 8.89
CA GLY A 110 8.88 -7.66 9.42
C GLY A 110 7.48 -7.06 9.19
N LEU A 111 7.39 -6.00 8.39
CA LEU A 111 6.13 -5.31 8.10
C LEU A 111 5.49 -5.83 6.81
N ARG A 112 4.15 -5.83 6.78
CA ARG A 112 3.34 -6.22 5.61
C ARG A 112 2.76 -4.98 4.93
N SER A 113 3.64 -4.11 4.45
CA SER A 113 3.31 -2.86 3.78
C SER A 113 4.25 -2.61 2.61
N SER A 114 3.95 -1.64 1.76
CA SER A 114 4.84 -1.17 0.70
C SER A 114 5.60 0.11 1.08
N GLY A 115 5.22 0.76 2.18
CA GLY A 115 5.88 1.88 2.82
C GLY A 115 5.44 1.93 4.27
N ALA A 116 6.24 2.50 5.14
CA ALA A 116 5.90 2.70 6.53
C ALA A 116 6.74 3.81 7.16
N THR A 117 6.09 4.67 7.92
CA THR A 117 6.74 5.58 8.87
C THR A 117 6.42 5.09 10.27
N GLU A 118 7.43 4.65 11.00
CA GLU A 118 7.26 4.13 12.35
C GLU A 118 7.48 5.24 13.38
N PHE A 119 6.56 5.33 14.31
CA PHE A 119 6.53 6.33 15.37
C PHE A 119 6.65 5.68 16.75
N THR A 120 7.15 6.42 17.72
CA THR A 120 7.00 6.04 19.13
C THR A 120 5.58 6.37 19.57
N VAL A 121 4.73 5.33 19.65
CA VAL A 121 3.34 5.49 20.11
C VAL A 121 3.34 5.49 21.65
N PRO A 122 2.67 6.45 22.31
CA PRO A 122 2.50 6.41 23.77
C PRO A 122 1.68 5.19 24.20
N ASP A 123 2.09 4.53 25.27
CA ASP A 123 1.41 3.35 25.85
C ASP A 123 0.03 3.66 26.49
N SER A 124 -0.53 4.83 26.30
CA SER A 124 -1.75 5.28 26.96
C SER A 124 -3.00 4.85 26.18
N VAL A 125 -3.88 4.13 26.87
CA VAL A 125 -5.17 3.66 26.32
C VAL A 125 -6.17 4.81 26.12
N ARG A 126 -5.98 5.95 26.79
CA ARG A 126 -6.80 7.15 26.61
C ARG A 126 -5.92 8.32 26.19
N MET A 127 -6.04 8.68 24.94
CA MET A 127 -5.30 9.79 24.35
C MET A 127 -6.10 11.08 24.53
N PRO A 128 -5.47 12.17 25.05
CA PRO A 128 -6.09 13.49 25.06
C PRO A 128 -6.53 13.94 23.69
N LEU A 129 -7.58 14.75 23.59
CA LEU A 129 -8.10 15.22 22.31
C LEU A 129 -7.05 15.95 21.47
N GLU A 130 -6.17 16.70 22.12
CA GLU A 130 -5.08 17.41 21.43
C GLU A 130 -4.09 16.45 20.77
N ASP A 131 -3.71 15.37 21.46
CA ASP A 131 -2.83 14.35 20.91
C ASP A 131 -3.52 13.60 19.75
N LEU A 132 -4.82 13.34 19.85
CA LEU A 132 -5.59 12.77 18.74
C LEU A 132 -5.60 13.67 17.51
N ARG A 133 -5.71 15.00 17.68
CA ARG A 133 -5.61 15.98 16.60
C ARG A 133 -4.24 15.96 15.96
N ARG A 134 -3.17 15.91 16.75
CA ARG A 134 -1.78 15.80 16.26
C ARG A 134 -1.61 14.53 15.45
N TRP A 135 -2.01 13.38 15.97
CA TRP A 135 -1.98 12.11 15.26
C TRP A 135 -2.85 12.12 13.99
N SER A 136 -4.01 12.76 14.03
CA SER A 136 -4.88 12.89 12.86
C SER A 136 -4.18 13.66 11.73
N ARG A 137 -3.49 14.77 12.05
CA ARG A 137 -2.72 15.55 11.08
C ARG A 137 -1.58 14.71 10.48
N VAL A 138 -0.82 14.02 11.31
CA VAL A 138 0.28 13.15 10.85
C VAL A 138 -0.23 12.03 9.95
N LEU A 139 -1.26 11.28 10.37
CA LEU A 139 -1.80 10.15 9.59
C LEU A 139 -2.47 10.58 8.27
N GLN A 140 -2.97 11.80 8.17
CA GLN A 140 -3.53 12.32 6.92
C GLN A 140 -2.47 12.97 6.01
N ALA A 141 -1.28 13.24 6.53
CA ALA A 141 -0.23 13.97 5.82
C ALA A 141 0.29 13.23 4.57
N GLY A 142 0.39 11.89 4.61
CA GLY A 142 0.77 11.09 3.45
C GLY A 142 -0.21 11.24 2.29
N ILE A 143 -1.52 11.20 2.60
CA ILE A 143 -2.59 11.40 1.61
C ILE A 143 -2.53 12.82 1.02
N ALA A 144 -2.32 13.82 1.89
CA ALA A 144 -2.19 15.22 1.48
C ALA A 144 -0.96 15.42 0.58
N ALA A 145 0.19 14.87 0.95
CA ALA A 145 1.43 14.95 0.17
C ALA A 145 1.26 14.34 -1.22
N GLU A 146 0.68 13.13 -1.33
CA GLU A 146 0.37 12.56 -2.64
C GLU A 146 -0.56 13.45 -3.46
N THR A 147 -1.59 14.01 -2.84
CA THR A 147 -2.56 14.87 -3.53
C THR A 147 -1.90 16.14 -4.06
N VAL A 148 -1.02 16.76 -3.28
CA VAL A 148 -0.27 17.96 -3.68
C VAL A 148 0.68 17.66 -4.85
N VAL A 149 1.43 16.56 -4.77
CA VAL A 149 2.48 16.25 -5.75
C VAL A 149 1.92 15.62 -7.04
N PHE A 150 0.89 14.80 -6.94
CA PHE A 150 0.37 14.00 -8.06
C PHE A 150 -1.07 14.32 -8.45
N GLY A 151 -1.72 15.28 -7.80
CA GLY A 151 -3.12 15.66 -8.04
C GLY A 151 -4.15 14.69 -7.44
N GLN A 152 -3.73 13.50 -7.01
CA GLN A 152 -4.58 12.49 -6.37
C GLN A 152 -3.77 11.55 -5.48
N ALA A 153 -4.32 11.16 -4.34
CA ALA A 153 -3.77 10.11 -3.50
C ALA A 153 -4.24 8.72 -3.98
N ARG A 154 -3.34 7.73 -3.85
CA ARG A 154 -3.63 6.31 -4.09
C ARG A 154 -3.36 5.44 -2.87
N GLY A 155 -2.60 5.96 -1.90
CA GLY A 155 -2.29 5.34 -0.62
C GLY A 155 -3.25 5.75 0.50
N GLY A 156 -2.85 5.42 1.75
CA GLY A 156 -3.49 5.90 2.97
C GLY A 156 -4.68 5.07 3.47
N ALA A 157 -4.88 3.83 2.98
CA ALA A 157 -5.93 2.96 3.52
C ALA A 157 -5.62 2.54 4.97
N ASP A 158 -4.35 2.21 5.24
CA ASP A 158 -3.88 1.79 6.56
C ASP A 158 -3.88 2.97 7.54
N ASP A 159 -3.50 4.17 7.08
CA ASP A 159 -3.54 5.40 7.89
C ASP A 159 -4.96 5.74 8.31
N ARG A 160 -5.91 5.66 7.38
CA ARG A 160 -7.35 5.87 7.70
C ARG A 160 -7.86 4.82 8.67
N ALA A 161 -7.46 3.56 8.50
CA ALA A 161 -7.83 2.49 9.42
C ALA A 161 -7.21 2.69 10.81
N LEU A 162 -5.96 3.13 10.89
CA LEU A 162 -5.29 3.45 12.14
C LEU A 162 -5.96 4.67 12.80
N LEU A 163 -6.24 5.72 12.06
CA LEU A 163 -6.95 6.91 12.54
C LEU A 163 -8.32 6.54 13.12
N GLY A 164 -9.10 5.71 12.39
CA GLY A 164 -10.38 5.21 12.88
C GLY A 164 -10.26 4.43 14.19
N ARG A 165 -9.22 3.60 14.33
CA ARG A 165 -8.95 2.87 15.59
C ARG A 165 -8.59 3.81 16.74
N LEU A 166 -7.74 4.81 16.51
CA LEU A 166 -7.35 5.79 17.54
C LEU A 166 -8.57 6.55 18.05
N TRP A 167 -9.43 7.03 17.15
CA TRP A 167 -10.67 7.70 17.53
C TRP A 167 -11.63 6.75 18.26
N GLY A 168 -11.82 5.51 17.78
CA GLY A 168 -12.69 4.52 18.42
C GLY A 168 -12.24 4.13 19.83
N LEU A 169 -10.93 4.09 20.09
CA LEU A 169 -10.37 3.75 21.39
C LEU A 169 -10.30 4.94 22.35
N SER A 170 -10.39 6.16 21.85
CA SER A 170 -10.24 7.39 22.64
C SER A 170 -11.36 7.64 23.64
N GLY A 171 -12.54 7.00 23.43
CA GLY A 171 -13.75 7.21 24.22
C GLY A 171 -14.48 8.51 23.91
N HIS A 172 -14.08 9.26 22.89
CA HIS A 172 -14.82 10.42 22.37
C HIS A 172 -16.02 9.94 21.54
N ASP A 173 -17.08 10.76 21.51
CA ASP A 173 -18.27 10.46 20.73
C ASP A 173 -18.01 10.59 19.21
N VAL A 174 -18.83 9.89 18.42
CA VAL A 174 -18.71 9.86 16.95
C VAL A 174 -18.89 11.27 16.36
N ALA A 175 -19.75 12.11 16.95
CA ALA A 175 -19.98 13.46 16.48
C ALA A 175 -18.75 14.36 16.68
N THR A 176 -17.99 14.16 17.75
CA THR A 176 -16.70 14.84 17.97
C THR A 176 -15.66 14.35 16.96
N ALA A 177 -15.54 13.03 16.75
CA ALA A 177 -14.62 12.49 15.76
C ALA A 177 -14.90 13.00 14.34
N GLN A 178 -16.17 13.10 13.94
CA GLN A 178 -16.56 13.61 12.62
C GLN A 178 -16.28 15.09 12.41
N ARG A 179 -16.33 15.91 13.48
CA ARG A 179 -16.02 17.36 13.39
C ARG A 179 -14.52 17.64 13.26
N GLU A 180 -13.69 16.72 13.70
CA GLU A 180 -12.23 16.87 13.76
C GLU A 180 -11.51 16.23 12.55
N GLN A 181 -12.22 15.55 11.67
CA GLN A 181 -11.71 14.98 10.41
C GLN A 181 -11.97 15.90 9.21
#